data_b4cf744bba794fa61903e57048b388bd
#
_entry.id   b4cf744bba794fa61903e57048b388bd
#
_cell.length_a   1.000
_cell.length_b   1.000
_cell.length_c   1.000
_cell.angle_alpha   90.00
_cell.angle_beta   90.00
_cell.angle_gamma   90.00
#
_symmetry.space_group_name_H-M   'P 1'
#
loop_
_entity.id
_entity.type
_entity.pdbx_description
1 polymer ?
#
loop_
_entity_poly.entity_id
_entity_poly.type
_entity_poly.pdbx_seq_one_letter_code
_entity_poly.pdbx_strand_id
1 'polypeptide(L)'
;MKKTFALLLCLLLALSLFACKSQDAQTEEPTTTAAPAQSESASEQSDAAPEPKSTLDFNGLTGKGFTLADVEEAEGRSCDFSFDENGTTVYVFNEMTVDQLYFSQVQISFGERTRISCTLSGESVTADTLNEYAGQLTNLYGEPSTDDADAPTLWSWTDTQGNYAMLSMINDTTMQLAYYFIAE
;
A
#
# COMPACT_ATOMS: atom_id res chain seq x y z
N MET A 1 -41.08 7.54 -20.97
CA MET A 1 -40.75 7.14 -19.60
C MET A 1 -39.36 7.65 -19.17
N LYS A 2 -39.00 8.90 -19.48
CA LYS A 2 -37.65 9.47 -19.14
C LYS A 2 -37.71 10.77 -18.31
N LYS A 3 -38.90 11.16 -17.82
CA LYS A 3 -39.09 12.43 -17.09
C LYS A 3 -39.47 12.29 -15.60
N THR A 4 -39.64 11.07 -15.09
CA THR A 4 -40.02 10.82 -13.69
C THR A 4 -38.83 10.45 -12.78
N PHE A 5 -37.64 10.20 -13.33
CA PHE A 5 -36.47 9.85 -12.54
C PHE A 5 -35.69 11.06 -12.00
N ALA A 6 -35.85 12.24 -12.58
CA ALA A 6 -35.14 13.46 -12.19
C ALA A 6 -35.73 14.14 -10.92
N LEU A 7 -36.96 13.84 -10.56
CA LEU A 7 -37.66 14.49 -9.44
C LEU A 7 -37.45 13.80 -8.09
N LEU A 8 -37.01 12.53 -8.10
CA LEU A 8 -36.77 11.75 -6.89
C LEU A 8 -35.37 12.00 -6.29
N LEU A 9 -34.40 12.45 -7.10
CA LEU A 9 -33.03 12.70 -6.66
C LEU A 9 -32.85 14.04 -5.92
N CYS A 10 -33.76 15.02 -6.13
CA CYS A 10 -33.68 16.31 -5.46
C CYS A 10 -34.27 16.32 -4.04
N LEU A 11 -34.97 15.27 -3.62
CA LEU A 11 -35.66 15.26 -2.31
C LEU A 11 -34.78 14.68 -1.18
N LEU A 12 -33.65 14.05 -1.50
CA LEU A 12 -32.75 13.42 -0.52
C LEU A 12 -31.59 14.30 -0.05
N LEU A 13 -31.44 15.51 -0.60
CA LEU A 13 -30.34 16.44 -0.27
C LEU A 13 -30.71 17.56 0.74
N ALA A 14 -31.92 17.55 1.30
CA ALA A 14 -32.40 18.64 2.12
C ALA A 14 -32.49 18.37 3.64
N LEU A 15 -31.90 17.28 4.17
CA LEU A 15 -32.08 16.86 5.58
C LEU A 15 -30.81 16.77 6.43
N SER A 16 -29.71 17.45 6.08
CA SER A 16 -28.48 17.40 6.90
C SER A 16 -27.90 18.77 7.28
N LEU A 17 -28.73 19.70 7.68
CA LEU A 17 -28.29 20.98 8.25
C LEU A 17 -29.08 21.32 9.52
N PHE A 18 -28.79 20.66 10.64
CA PHE A 18 -29.07 21.22 11.98
C PHE A 18 -28.25 20.46 13.03
N ALA A 19 -27.28 21.09 13.60
CA ALA A 19 -27.10 21.39 15.01
C ALA A 19 -25.62 21.59 15.36
N CYS A 20 -25.17 22.82 15.27
CA CYS A 20 -24.14 23.34 16.17
C CYS A 20 -24.84 24.31 17.11
N LYS A 21 -24.77 24.07 18.40
CA LYS A 21 -25.02 25.10 19.40
C LYS A 21 -23.98 24.97 20.51
N SER A 22 -23.14 25.99 20.55
CA SER A 22 -22.21 26.34 21.61
C SER A 22 -22.92 26.59 22.93
N GLN A 23 -22.26 26.29 24.04
CA GLN A 23 -22.53 27.00 25.29
C GLN A 23 -21.23 27.19 26.09
N ASP A 24 -21.05 28.47 26.48
CA ASP A 24 -19.92 29.09 27.17
C ASP A 24 -19.78 28.70 28.65
N ALA A 25 -18.54 28.77 29.06
CA ALA A 25 -17.94 29.31 30.30
C ALA A 25 -18.66 29.13 31.65
N GLN A 26 -17.94 28.59 32.61
CA GLN A 26 -17.72 29.26 33.91
C GLN A 26 -16.44 28.74 34.60
N THR A 27 -15.65 29.71 34.97
CA THR A 27 -14.45 29.71 35.83
C THR A 27 -14.82 29.47 37.28
N GLU A 28 -14.07 28.62 38.02
CA GLU A 28 -13.68 28.84 39.42
C GLU A 28 -12.54 27.91 39.84
N GLU A 29 -11.44 28.46 40.33
CA GLU A 29 -10.33 27.93 41.11
C GLU A 29 -10.54 28.40 42.57
N PRO A 30 -9.75 27.98 43.56
CA PRO A 30 -8.98 26.73 43.81
C PRO A 30 -9.28 26.09 45.19
N THR A 31 -8.81 24.88 45.47
CA THR A 31 -8.34 24.52 46.83
C THR A 31 -7.39 23.28 46.78
N THR A 32 -6.21 23.51 47.31
CA THR A 32 -5.09 22.61 47.57
C THR A 32 -5.46 21.51 48.60
N THR A 33 -5.08 20.26 48.34
CA THR A 33 -4.67 19.31 49.39
C THR A 33 -3.74 18.25 48.80
N ALA A 34 -2.62 18.02 49.51
CA ALA A 34 -1.48 17.21 49.12
C ALA A 34 -1.67 15.71 49.37
N ALA A 35 -1.11 14.89 48.45
CA ALA A 35 -0.39 13.61 48.51
C ALA A 35 -1.02 12.39 49.21
N PRO A 36 -0.68 11.12 48.86
CA PRO A 36 0.66 10.69 48.48
C PRO A 36 0.77 9.81 47.21
N ALA A 37 1.99 9.69 46.75
CA ALA A 37 2.49 8.91 45.65
C ALA A 37 2.06 7.44 45.65
N GLN A 38 1.54 6.98 44.49
CA GLN A 38 1.71 5.61 44.03
C GLN A 38 2.33 5.66 42.64
N SER A 39 3.56 5.15 42.58
CA SER A 39 4.33 4.91 41.39
C SER A 39 3.68 3.73 40.67
N GLU A 40 2.81 4.02 39.70
CA GLU A 40 2.49 3.06 38.63
C GLU A 40 3.44 3.33 37.48
N SER A 41 4.38 2.39 37.33
CA SER A 41 5.23 2.26 36.16
C SER A 41 4.32 2.03 34.96
N ALA A 42 3.92 3.13 34.29
CA ALA A 42 3.41 3.05 32.95
C ALA A 42 4.59 2.61 32.07
N SER A 43 4.55 1.35 31.66
CA SER A 43 5.31 0.84 30.54
C SER A 43 4.93 1.70 29.32
N GLU A 44 5.76 2.69 29.01
CA GLU A 44 5.74 3.35 27.71
C GLU A 44 6.07 2.27 26.68
N GLN A 45 5.04 1.69 26.09
CA GLN A 45 5.14 0.90 24.89
C GLN A 45 5.53 1.91 23.81
N SER A 46 6.83 1.99 23.57
CA SER A 46 7.40 2.76 22.47
C SER A 46 6.80 2.22 21.17
N ASP A 47 5.88 2.98 20.61
CA ASP A 47 5.34 2.78 19.26
C ASP A 47 6.40 3.29 18.26
N ALA A 48 7.61 2.69 18.34
CA ALA A 48 8.64 2.94 17.38
C ALA A 48 8.17 2.32 16.06
N ALA A 49 8.10 3.16 15.03
CA ALA A 49 7.88 2.68 13.67
C ALA A 49 8.85 1.51 13.39
N PRO A 50 8.41 0.43 12.73
CA PRO A 50 9.29 -0.68 12.42
C PRO A 50 10.50 -0.18 11.63
N GLU A 51 11.70 -0.67 11.97
CA GLU A 51 12.88 -0.34 11.19
C GLU A 51 12.72 -0.86 9.76
N PRO A 52 13.12 -0.08 8.73
CA PRO A 52 13.01 -0.49 7.34
C PRO A 52 13.75 -1.81 7.09
N LYS A 53 13.16 -2.66 6.25
CA LYS A 53 13.78 -3.93 5.85
C LYS A 53 15.02 -3.66 5.01
N SER A 54 16.11 -4.33 5.32
CA SER A 54 17.37 -4.26 4.55
C SER A 54 17.35 -5.11 3.26
N THR A 55 16.32 -5.93 3.08
CA THR A 55 16.17 -6.88 1.97
C THR A 55 14.77 -6.73 1.41
N LEU A 56 14.67 -6.59 0.09
CA LEU A 56 13.39 -6.64 -0.61
C LEU A 56 12.82 -8.06 -0.52
N ASP A 57 11.54 -8.15 -0.25
CA ASP A 57 10.79 -9.40 -0.28
C ASP A 57 9.45 -9.20 -1.01
N PHE A 58 8.81 -10.29 -1.38
CA PHE A 58 7.48 -10.32 -1.96
C PHE A 58 6.59 -11.12 -1.01
N ASN A 59 5.76 -10.45 -0.23
CA ASN A 59 4.92 -11.07 0.82
C ASN A 59 5.74 -11.98 1.78
N GLY A 60 6.96 -11.57 2.15
CA GLY A 60 7.86 -12.35 2.99
C GLY A 60 8.68 -13.40 2.22
N LEU A 61 8.44 -13.58 0.93
CA LEU A 61 9.29 -14.41 0.07
C LEU A 61 10.51 -13.60 -0.37
N THR A 62 11.67 -14.00 0.09
CA THR A 62 12.93 -13.35 -0.29
C THR A 62 13.38 -13.83 -1.67
N GLY A 63 13.97 -12.92 -2.47
CA GLY A 63 14.20 -13.10 -3.90
C GLY A 63 15.08 -14.25 -4.35
N LYS A 64 15.74 -14.95 -3.43
CA LYS A 64 16.57 -16.08 -3.78
C LYS A 64 15.79 -17.39 -3.75
N GLY A 65 15.38 -17.83 -4.93
CA GLY A 65 14.95 -19.21 -5.15
C GLY A 65 13.52 -19.55 -4.77
N PHE A 66 12.60 -18.60 -4.57
CA PHE A 66 11.19 -18.95 -4.41
C PHE A 66 10.57 -19.36 -5.77
N THR A 67 9.57 -20.22 -5.70
CA THR A 67 8.89 -20.83 -6.85
C THR A 67 7.43 -20.42 -6.90
N LEU A 68 6.72 -20.80 -7.99
CA LEU A 68 5.26 -20.65 -8.05
C LEU A 68 4.57 -21.32 -6.85
N ALA A 69 5.03 -22.52 -6.46
CA ALA A 69 4.44 -23.25 -5.34
C ALA A 69 4.55 -22.49 -4.02
N ASP A 70 5.65 -21.77 -3.78
CA ASP A 70 5.82 -20.93 -2.58
C ASP A 70 4.86 -19.74 -2.59
N VAL A 71 4.60 -19.15 -3.77
CA VAL A 71 3.61 -18.07 -3.93
C VAL A 71 2.20 -18.59 -3.68
N GLU A 72 1.84 -19.73 -4.29
CA GLU A 72 0.52 -20.34 -4.13
C GLU A 72 0.26 -20.77 -2.68
N GLU A 73 1.29 -21.26 -1.97
CA GLU A 73 1.20 -21.58 -0.54
C GLU A 73 1.00 -20.31 0.31
N ALA A 74 1.78 -19.26 0.06
CA ALA A 74 1.66 -17.99 0.79
C ALA A 74 0.28 -17.32 0.58
N GLU A 75 -0.26 -17.38 -0.66
CA GLU A 75 -1.57 -16.82 -1.00
C GLU A 75 -2.74 -17.74 -0.62
N GLY A 76 -2.49 -19.03 -0.34
CA GLY A 76 -3.51 -20.04 -0.06
C GLY A 76 -4.41 -20.35 -1.27
N ARG A 77 -3.97 -20.02 -2.49
CA ARG A 77 -4.67 -20.28 -3.75
C ARG A 77 -3.73 -20.45 -4.92
N SER A 78 -4.16 -21.17 -5.96
CA SER A 78 -3.42 -21.26 -7.21
C SER A 78 -3.54 -19.99 -8.05
N CYS A 79 -2.62 -19.81 -9.00
CA CYS A 79 -2.74 -18.73 -9.99
C CYS A 79 -4.04 -18.90 -10.79
N ASP A 80 -4.61 -17.75 -11.23
CA ASP A 80 -5.89 -17.78 -11.96
C ASP A 80 -5.72 -18.33 -13.37
N PHE A 81 -4.61 -17.99 -14.02
CA PHE A 81 -4.23 -18.53 -15.32
C PHE A 81 -2.74 -18.29 -15.58
N SER A 82 -2.23 -18.89 -16.66
CA SER A 82 -0.87 -18.64 -17.16
C SER A 82 -0.86 -18.55 -18.68
N PHE A 83 0.15 -17.87 -19.20
CA PHE A 83 0.40 -17.76 -20.64
C PHE A 83 1.91 -17.73 -20.91
N ASP A 84 2.30 -18.03 -22.15
CA ASP A 84 3.70 -17.93 -22.57
C ASP A 84 3.96 -16.59 -23.27
N GLU A 85 4.99 -15.89 -22.80
CA GLU A 85 5.49 -14.67 -23.40
C GLU A 85 6.98 -14.84 -23.72
N ASN A 86 7.32 -14.81 -25.01
CA ASN A 86 8.70 -14.94 -25.50
C ASN A 86 9.47 -16.17 -24.93
N GLY A 87 8.77 -17.29 -24.73
CA GLY A 87 9.36 -18.52 -24.19
C GLY A 87 9.49 -18.56 -22.68
N THR A 88 8.89 -17.61 -21.98
CA THR A 88 8.79 -17.59 -20.52
C THR A 88 7.32 -17.71 -20.11
N THR A 89 7.02 -18.63 -19.19
CA THR A 89 5.66 -18.74 -18.65
C THR A 89 5.42 -17.64 -17.63
N VAL A 90 4.34 -16.88 -17.82
CA VAL A 90 3.84 -15.84 -16.91
C VAL A 90 2.62 -16.38 -16.19
N TYR A 91 2.64 -16.36 -14.86
CA TYR A 91 1.55 -16.76 -13.98
C TYR A 91 0.81 -15.51 -13.49
N VAL A 92 -0.52 -15.55 -13.52
CA VAL A 92 -1.36 -14.39 -13.23
C VAL A 92 -2.26 -14.67 -12.03
N PHE A 93 -2.25 -13.73 -11.09
CA PHE A 93 -3.16 -13.65 -9.96
C PHE A 93 -3.94 -12.35 -10.08
N ASN A 94 -5.26 -12.43 -10.11
CA ASN A 94 -6.12 -11.26 -10.03
C ASN A 94 -6.45 -10.96 -8.56
N GLU A 95 -6.61 -9.67 -8.22
CA GLU A 95 -7.03 -9.23 -6.89
C GLU A 95 -6.10 -9.79 -5.79
N MET A 96 -4.87 -9.32 -5.76
CA MET A 96 -3.84 -9.77 -4.82
C MET A 96 -3.35 -8.62 -3.96
N THR A 97 -3.05 -8.91 -2.69
CA THR A 97 -2.38 -7.97 -1.79
C THR A 97 -0.90 -8.30 -1.74
N VAL A 98 -0.05 -7.31 -2.02
CA VAL A 98 1.41 -7.42 -1.96
C VAL A 98 1.92 -6.35 -1.01
N ASP A 99 2.69 -6.73 0.00
CA ASP A 99 3.22 -5.80 1.01
C ASP A 99 2.15 -4.88 1.64
N GLN A 100 0.96 -5.45 1.89
CA GLN A 100 -0.24 -4.77 2.40
C GLN A 100 -0.91 -3.82 1.38
N LEU A 101 -0.41 -3.72 0.15
CA LEU A 101 -0.97 -2.94 -0.94
C LEU A 101 -1.83 -3.83 -1.84
N TYR A 102 -3.02 -3.35 -2.19
CA TYR A 102 -3.92 -4.07 -3.09
C TYR A 102 -3.56 -3.81 -4.55
N PHE A 103 -3.56 -4.86 -5.37
CA PHE A 103 -3.40 -4.80 -6.82
C PHE A 103 -4.50 -5.58 -7.53
N SER A 104 -4.99 -5.02 -8.62
CA SER A 104 -6.01 -5.67 -9.46
C SER A 104 -5.45 -6.88 -10.21
N GLN A 105 -4.15 -6.88 -10.48
CA GLN A 105 -3.48 -8.00 -11.12
C GLN A 105 -2.00 -8.07 -10.73
N VAL A 106 -1.51 -9.28 -10.49
CA VAL A 106 -0.10 -9.58 -10.28
C VAL A 106 0.34 -10.64 -11.29
N GLN A 107 1.42 -10.36 -12.00
CA GLN A 107 2.04 -11.25 -12.98
C GLN A 107 3.41 -11.65 -12.48
N ILE A 108 3.72 -12.94 -12.49
CA ILE A 108 4.98 -13.50 -12.00
C ILE A 108 5.60 -14.35 -13.10
N SER A 109 6.88 -14.13 -13.37
CA SER A 109 7.65 -14.98 -14.26
C SER A 109 8.98 -15.37 -13.62
N PHE A 110 9.35 -16.63 -13.82
CA PHE A 110 10.60 -17.20 -13.29
C PHE A 110 11.57 -17.44 -14.44
N GLY A 111 12.84 -17.06 -14.24
CA GLY A 111 13.90 -17.18 -15.24
C GLY A 111 15.25 -16.88 -14.61
N GLU A 112 16.18 -16.31 -15.36
CA GLU A 112 17.46 -15.78 -14.81
C GLU A 112 17.22 -14.72 -13.73
N ARG A 113 16.07 -14.06 -13.80
CA ARG A 113 15.53 -13.20 -12.75
C ARG A 113 14.06 -13.53 -12.55
N THR A 114 13.63 -13.58 -11.32
CA THR A 114 12.20 -13.57 -11.01
C THR A 114 11.69 -12.14 -11.18
N ARG A 115 10.73 -11.97 -12.07
CA ARG A 115 10.06 -10.70 -12.32
C ARG A 115 8.63 -10.77 -11.82
N ILE A 116 8.23 -9.77 -11.03
CA ILE A 116 6.86 -9.62 -10.54
C ILE A 116 6.38 -8.24 -10.97
N SER A 117 5.19 -8.18 -11.54
CA SER A 117 4.54 -6.97 -12.00
C SER A 117 3.17 -6.86 -11.34
N CYS A 118 3.03 -5.98 -10.38
CA CYS A 118 1.80 -5.71 -9.66
C CYS A 118 1.13 -4.47 -10.28
N THR A 119 -0.06 -4.62 -10.84
CA THR A 119 -0.78 -3.55 -11.54
C THR A 119 -2.05 -3.20 -10.77
N LEU A 120 -2.26 -1.91 -10.52
CA LEU A 120 -3.54 -1.35 -10.08
C LEU A 120 -4.07 -0.45 -11.18
N SER A 121 -5.32 -0.72 -11.63
CA SER A 121 -5.98 0.05 -12.68
C SER A 121 -7.37 0.47 -12.26
N GLY A 122 -7.79 1.66 -12.65
CA GLY A 122 -9.13 2.19 -12.40
C GLY A 122 -9.14 3.71 -12.31
N GLU A 123 -10.33 4.29 -12.35
CA GLU A 123 -10.53 5.75 -12.24
C GLU A 123 -10.11 6.33 -10.89
N SER A 124 -9.98 5.47 -9.86
CA SER A 124 -9.49 5.87 -8.53
C SER A 124 -7.97 5.93 -8.42
N VAL A 125 -7.24 5.46 -9.43
CA VAL A 125 -5.77 5.54 -9.46
C VAL A 125 -5.37 6.95 -9.89
N THR A 126 -4.71 7.64 -8.98
CA THR A 126 -4.29 9.04 -9.14
C THR A 126 -2.85 9.23 -8.65
N ALA A 127 -2.29 10.39 -8.84
CA ALA A 127 -1.00 10.75 -8.25
C ALA A 127 -1.01 10.64 -6.72
N ASP A 128 -2.14 10.93 -6.06
CA ASP A 128 -2.27 10.78 -4.60
C ASP A 128 -2.19 9.30 -4.19
N THR A 129 -2.87 8.40 -4.93
CA THR A 129 -2.77 6.95 -4.72
C THR A 129 -1.32 6.47 -4.89
N LEU A 130 -0.62 6.96 -5.91
CA LEU A 130 0.78 6.64 -6.16
C LEU A 130 1.68 7.09 -5.00
N ASN A 131 1.49 8.32 -4.49
CA ASN A 131 2.22 8.85 -3.35
C ASN A 131 1.93 8.08 -2.05
N GLU A 132 0.68 7.64 -1.84
CA GLU A 132 0.31 6.81 -0.69
C GLU A 132 1.07 5.47 -0.74
N TYR A 133 1.08 4.79 -1.89
CA TYR A 133 1.81 3.54 -2.07
C TYR A 133 3.33 3.72 -1.90
N ALA A 134 3.90 4.80 -2.45
CA ALA A 134 5.30 5.15 -2.26
C ALA A 134 5.64 5.35 -0.77
N GLY A 135 4.77 6.03 -0.02
CA GLY A 135 4.92 6.23 1.43
C GLY A 135 4.90 4.92 2.22
N GLN A 136 4.00 3.99 1.88
CA GLN A 136 3.94 2.68 2.52
C GLN A 136 5.19 1.84 2.23
N LEU A 137 5.64 1.82 0.97
CA LEU A 137 6.87 1.12 0.58
C LEU A 137 8.13 1.75 1.19
N THR A 138 8.17 3.08 1.34
CA THR A 138 9.24 3.78 2.06
C THR A 138 9.33 3.35 3.52
N ASN A 139 8.18 3.19 4.19
CA ASN A 139 8.15 2.67 5.56
C ASN A 139 8.65 1.22 5.65
N LEU A 140 8.45 0.41 4.60
CA LEU A 140 8.91 -0.98 4.57
C LEU A 140 10.38 -1.11 4.19
N TYR A 141 10.83 -0.38 3.18
CA TYR A 141 12.13 -0.60 2.52
C TYR A 141 13.13 0.55 2.70
N GLY A 142 12.73 1.62 3.39
CA GLY A 142 13.55 2.82 3.57
C GLY A 142 13.44 3.80 2.40
N GLU A 143 14.30 4.81 2.40
CA GLU A 143 14.27 5.91 1.43
C GLU A 143 14.53 5.42 0.00
N PRO A 144 13.63 5.73 -0.96
CA PRO A 144 13.83 5.39 -2.36
C PRO A 144 14.76 6.35 -3.08
N SER A 145 15.27 5.92 -4.23
CA SER A 145 15.73 6.84 -5.26
C SER A 145 14.55 7.27 -6.13
N THR A 146 14.49 8.54 -6.51
CA THR A 146 13.42 9.11 -7.36
C THR A 146 14.00 9.74 -8.63
N ASP A 147 13.17 9.87 -9.66
CA ASP A 147 13.52 10.55 -10.92
C ASP A 147 13.54 12.07 -10.77
N ASP A 148 12.71 12.64 -9.91
CA ASP A 148 12.64 14.06 -9.57
C ASP A 148 12.40 14.21 -8.06
N ALA A 149 13.15 15.06 -7.39
CA ALA A 149 13.05 15.25 -5.94
C ALA A 149 11.79 16.04 -5.53
N ASP A 150 11.31 16.95 -6.39
CA ASP A 150 10.19 17.85 -6.08
C ASP A 150 8.83 17.29 -6.55
N ALA A 151 8.85 16.51 -7.65
CA ALA A 151 7.64 15.93 -8.24
C ALA A 151 7.93 14.53 -8.82
N PRO A 152 8.20 13.54 -7.97
CA PRO A 152 8.58 12.22 -8.44
C PRO A 152 7.43 11.52 -9.20
N THR A 153 7.78 10.86 -10.28
CA THR A 153 6.90 9.98 -11.06
C THR A 153 7.36 8.53 -11.02
N LEU A 154 8.57 8.30 -10.51
CA LEU A 154 9.20 7.00 -10.34
C LEU A 154 9.90 6.93 -8.99
N TRP A 155 9.63 5.89 -8.24
CA TRP A 155 10.34 5.51 -7.01
C TRP A 155 11.03 4.18 -7.23
N SER A 156 12.25 4.03 -6.71
CA SER A 156 12.97 2.76 -6.78
C SER A 156 13.70 2.46 -5.48
N TRP A 157 13.62 1.21 -5.05
CA TRP A 157 14.31 0.66 -3.90
C TRP A 157 15.25 -0.43 -4.39
N THR A 158 16.47 -0.47 -3.84
CA THR A 158 17.44 -1.50 -4.18
C THR A 158 18.04 -2.04 -2.90
N ASP A 159 18.08 -3.35 -2.76
CA ASP A 159 18.70 -4.00 -1.61
C ASP A 159 20.21 -4.30 -1.82
N THR A 160 20.85 -4.77 -0.76
CA THR A 160 22.28 -5.11 -0.79
C THR A 160 22.62 -6.32 -1.67
N GLN A 161 21.62 -7.08 -2.11
CA GLN A 161 21.75 -8.25 -2.99
C GLN A 161 21.60 -7.89 -4.47
N GLY A 162 21.23 -6.64 -4.76
CA GLY A 162 20.99 -6.15 -6.12
C GLY A 162 19.57 -6.44 -6.65
N ASN A 163 18.67 -6.90 -5.77
CA ASN A 163 17.26 -6.92 -6.08
C ASN A 163 16.73 -5.48 -6.09
N TYR A 164 15.73 -5.20 -6.90
CA TYR A 164 15.13 -3.88 -6.92
C TYR A 164 13.62 -3.93 -7.12
N ALA A 165 12.95 -2.91 -6.59
CA ALA A 165 11.54 -2.63 -6.79
C ALA A 165 11.37 -1.24 -7.41
N MET A 166 10.38 -1.08 -8.28
CA MET A 166 10.06 0.18 -8.95
C MET A 166 8.57 0.44 -8.91
N LEU A 167 8.16 1.61 -8.45
CA LEU A 167 6.77 2.08 -8.47
C LEU A 167 6.64 3.27 -9.42
N SER A 168 5.68 3.24 -10.34
CA SER A 168 5.43 4.33 -11.27
C SER A 168 4.00 4.30 -11.83
N MET A 169 3.55 5.43 -12.38
CA MET A 169 2.39 5.45 -13.27
C MET A 169 2.76 4.90 -14.64
N ILE A 170 1.90 4.05 -15.18
CA ILE A 170 1.98 3.59 -16.58
C ILE A 170 1.18 4.54 -17.50
N ASN A 171 0.06 5.03 -16.99
CA ASN A 171 -0.80 6.04 -17.61
C ASN A 171 -1.67 6.69 -16.52
N ASP A 172 -2.56 7.61 -16.91
CA ASP A 172 -3.37 8.42 -15.98
C ASP A 172 -4.27 7.62 -15.02
N THR A 173 -4.52 6.34 -15.30
CA THR A 173 -5.42 5.48 -14.52
C THR A 173 -4.82 4.12 -14.17
N THR A 174 -3.52 3.96 -14.35
CA THR A 174 -2.84 2.69 -14.11
C THR A 174 -1.46 2.93 -13.50
N MET A 175 -1.21 2.34 -12.35
CA MET A 175 0.12 2.30 -11.75
C MET A 175 0.65 0.87 -11.68
N GLN A 176 1.96 0.74 -11.58
CA GLN A 176 2.67 -0.53 -11.51
C GLN A 176 3.74 -0.47 -10.43
N LEU A 177 3.80 -1.53 -9.63
CA LEU A 177 4.93 -1.89 -8.79
C LEU A 177 5.60 -3.12 -9.40
N ALA A 178 6.85 -3.01 -9.78
CA ALA A 178 7.60 -4.10 -10.38
C ALA A 178 8.77 -4.51 -9.47
N TYR A 179 8.90 -5.80 -9.18
CA TYR A 179 10.04 -6.38 -8.47
C TYR A 179 10.90 -7.19 -9.45
N TYR A 180 12.20 -7.15 -9.21
CA TYR A 180 13.20 -7.91 -9.95
C TYR A 180 14.17 -8.55 -8.97
N PHE A 181 14.04 -9.85 -8.82
CA PHE A 181 14.90 -10.65 -7.94
C PHE A 181 15.93 -11.40 -8.77
N ILE A 182 17.18 -11.40 -8.30
CA ILE A 182 18.26 -12.17 -8.93
C ILE A 182 18.09 -13.63 -8.54
N ALA A 183 17.96 -14.54 -9.53
CA ALA A 183 18.05 -15.97 -9.30
C ALA A 183 19.48 -16.37 -8.90
N GLU A 184 19.60 -17.39 -8.04
CA GLU A 184 20.91 -18.00 -7.73
C GLU A 184 21.40 -18.90 -8.85
#